data_8a301d2fd5791fc3a62bc7562870d1dd
#
_entry.id   8a301d2fd5791fc3a62bc7562870d1dd
#
_cell.length_a   1.000
_cell.length_b   1.000
_cell.length_c   1.000
_cell.angle_alpha   90.00
_cell.angle_beta   90.00
_cell.angle_gamma   90.00
#
_symmetry.space_group_name_H-M   'P 1'
#
loop_
_entity.id
_entity.type
_entity.pdbx_description
1 polymer ?
#
loop_
_entity_poly.entity_id
_entity_poly.type
_entity_poly.pdbx_seq_one_letter_code
_entity_poly.pdbx_strand_id
1 'polypeptide(L)'
;ADGKMSGRAVTVSEPATEINFEQHLNGNEYILGIIMLKQDNSCNFGVIDIDIRGQVKLNESLEDLEEKIRQTPLVLCRSKSGGAHLYLFCEPAIAAIDMEQKLNEFAASLGYGGSEIFPKQISRANERDRGNWINLCYWDGNKTERYAIPEGKKLNLEQFIDLAEQKTVTYEQLENYQAKLVDL
;
A
#
# COMPACT_ATOMS: atom_id res chain seq x y z
N ALA A 1 -21.25 2.91 19.42
CA ALA A 1 -19.89 3.22 19.89
C ALA A 1 -18.94 2.84 18.77
N ASP A 2 -18.34 3.84 18.13
CA ASP A 2 -17.39 3.67 17.04
C ASP A 2 -16.16 2.98 17.57
N GLY A 3 -15.95 1.72 17.20
CA GLY A 3 -14.80 0.91 17.63
C GLY A 3 -13.43 1.45 17.19
N LYS A 4 -13.20 2.76 17.32
CA LYS A 4 -11.90 3.40 17.18
C LYS A 4 -11.07 3.01 18.40
N MET A 5 -10.14 2.09 18.23
CA MET A 5 -9.03 1.98 19.16
C MET A 5 -8.27 3.30 19.11
N SER A 6 -8.36 4.08 20.18
CA SER A 6 -7.55 5.30 20.37
C SER A 6 -6.13 4.86 20.70
N GLY A 7 -5.34 4.58 19.69
CA GLY A 7 -3.91 4.30 19.84
C GLY A 7 -3.11 5.58 19.64
N ARG A 8 -2.05 5.75 20.41
CA ARG A 8 -1.04 6.80 20.19
C ARG A 8 -0.02 6.26 19.19
N ALA A 9 0.13 6.92 18.03
CA ALA A 9 1.23 6.63 17.13
C ALA A 9 2.55 7.16 17.70
N VAL A 10 3.59 6.34 17.65
CA VAL A 10 4.97 6.72 18.05
C VAL A 10 5.87 6.44 16.86
N THR A 11 6.60 7.46 16.40
CA THR A 11 7.61 7.29 15.35
C THR A 11 8.93 6.89 15.98
N VAL A 12 9.48 5.77 15.53
CA VAL A 12 10.79 5.25 15.91
C VAL A 12 11.77 5.58 14.80
N SER A 13 12.97 6.03 15.13
CA SER A 13 13.99 6.46 14.16
C SER A 13 14.85 5.30 13.65
N GLU A 14 14.90 4.22 14.40
CA GLU A 14 15.63 3.00 14.07
C GLU A 14 14.88 2.20 12.99
N PRO A 15 15.59 1.47 12.12
CA PRO A 15 14.96 0.54 11.18
C PRO A 15 14.10 -0.49 11.91
N ALA A 16 12.99 -0.89 11.28
CA ALA A 16 12.18 -1.99 11.78
C ALA A 16 13.00 -3.28 11.79
N THR A 17 12.93 -4.01 12.89
CA THR A 17 13.62 -5.27 13.12
C THR A 17 12.66 -6.45 12.92
N GLU A 18 13.21 -7.65 12.81
CA GLU A 18 12.44 -8.90 12.77
C GLU A 18 11.45 -8.99 13.95
N ILE A 19 11.88 -8.61 15.15
CA ILE A 19 11.02 -8.59 16.35
C ILE A 19 9.81 -7.68 16.16
N ASN A 20 9.96 -6.52 15.47
CA ASN A 20 8.83 -5.63 15.22
C ASN A 20 7.80 -6.27 14.29
N PHE A 21 8.27 -6.98 13.25
CA PHE A 21 7.39 -7.74 12.35
C PHE A 21 6.72 -8.91 13.07
N GLU A 22 7.47 -9.68 13.87
CA GLU A 22 6.89 -10.78 14.66
C GLU A 22 5.79 -10.29 15.61
N GLN A 23 6.00 -9.19 16.32
CA GLN A 23 4.98 -8.61 17.21
C GLN A 23 3.75 -8.15 16.47
N HIS A 24 3.93 -7.53 15.30
CA HIS A 24 2.82 -7.14 14.42
C HIS A 24 2.02 -8.37 13.95
N LEU A 25 2.70 -9.40 13.48
CA LEU A 25 2.07 -10.62 12.96
C LEU A 25 1.41 -11.47 14.05
N ASN A 26 1.88 -11.37 15.29
CA ASN A 26 1.28 -12.05 16.45
C ASN A 26 0.09 -11.27 17.07
N GLY A 27 -0.29 -10.13 16.50
CA GLY A 27 -1.39 -9.32 17.01
C GLY A 27 -1.13 -8.69 18.38
N ASN A 28 0.14 -8.50 18.73
CA ASN A 28 0.56 -7.95 20.01
C ASN A 28 0.30 -6.43 20.09
N GLU A 29 0.90 -5.76 21.07
CA GLU A 29 0.57 -4.42 21.56
C GLU A 29 0.44 -3.30 20.50
N TYR A 30 1.07 -3.42 19.32
CA TYR A 30 1.04 -2.36 18.32
C TYR A 30 0.88 -2.85 16.87
N ILE A 31 0.40 -1.94 16.04
CA ILE A 31 0.35 -2.11 14.60
C ILE A 31 1.59 -1.44 14.03
N LEU A 32 2.38 -2.17 13.26
CA LEU A 32 3.56 -1.62 12.60
C LEU A 32 3.12 -0.74 11.40
N GLY A 33 3.55 0.52 11.42
CA GLY A 33 3.47 1.42 10.28
C GLY A 33 4.85 1.59 9.64
N ILE A 34 4.93 1.57 8.33
CA ILE A 34 6.19 1.75 7.60
C ILE A 34 6.20 3.09 6.88
N ILE A 35 7.31 3.82 7.06
CA ILE A 35 7.64 5.01 6.30
C ILE A 35 8.38 4.55 5.04
N MET A 36 7.78 4.78 3.87
CA MET A 36 8.30 4.32 2.60
C MET A 36 9.48 5.16 2.09
N LEU A 37 9.47 6.47 2.41
CA LEU A 37 10.43 7.43 1.93
C LEU A 37 11.80 7.21 2.58
N LYS A 38 12.78 6.79 1.78
CA LYS A 38 14.17 6.58 2.19
C LYS A 38 14.93 7.90 2.31
N GLN A 39 16.17 7.84 2.80
CA GLN A 39 17.03 9.02 2.97
C GLN A 39 17.39 9.69 1.65
N ASP A 40 17.49 8.93 0.59
CA ASP A 40 17.79 9.38 -0.78
C ASP A 40 16.55 9.81 -1.58
N ASN A 41 15.40 9.95 -0.92
CA ASN A 41 14.10 10.24 -1.52
C ASN A 41 13.62 9.15 -2.50
N SER A 42 14.07 7.93 -2.36
CA SER A 42 13.54 6.77 -3.08
C SER A 42 12.59 5.95 -2.21
N CYS A 43 11.85 5.03 -2.82
CA CYS A 43 11.00 4.05 -2.13
C CYS A 43 10.91 2.76 -2.95
N ASN A 44 10.73 1.62 -2.24
CA ASN A 44 10.51 0.32 -2.88
C ASN A 44 9.03 0.00 -3.08
N PHE A 45 8.14 0.72 -2.43
CA PHE A 45 6.70 0.57 -2.63
C PHE A 45 5.96 1.85 -2.35
N GLY A 46 4.75 1.93 -2.90
CA GLY A 46 3.79 2.96 -2.59
C GLY A 46 2.38 2.37 -2.50
N VAL A 47 1.43 3.18 -2.07
CA VAL A 47 0.05 2.74 -1.80
C VAL A 47 -0.95 3.79 -2.24
N ILE A 48 -2.02 3.34 -2.91
CA ILE A 48 -3.27 4.11 -3.07
C ILE A 48 -4.19 3.70 -1.93
N ASP A 49 -4.58 4.64 -1.06
CA ASP A 49 -5.53 4.40 0.03
C ASP A 49 -6.94 4.83 -0.39
N ILE A 50 -7.80 3.85 -0.67
CA ILE A 50 -9.18 4.06 -1.04
C ILE A 50 -10.05 3.92 0.21
N ASP A 51 -10.34 5.06 0.87
CA ASP A 51 -11.17 5.08 2.07
C ASP A 51 -12.66 5.27 1.72
N ILE A 52 -13.50 4.37 2.21
CA ILE A 52 -14.97 4.48 2.07
C ILE A 52 -15.57 5.63 2.89
N ARG A 53 -14.82 6.19 3.83
CA ARG A 53 -15.24 7.30 4.70
C ARG A 53 -14.77 8.67 4.20
N GLY A 54 -13.88 8.70 3.22
CA GLY A 54 -13.31 9.91 2.66
C GLY A 54 -14.15 10.54 1.55
N GLN A 55 -13.51 11.44 0.79
CA GLN A 55 -14.13 12.10 -0.37
C GLN A 55 -14.30 11.13 -1.56
N VAL A 56 -13.43 10.13 -1.65
CA VAL A 56 -13.49 9.07 -2.65
C VAL A 56 -14.11 7.84 -1.99
N LYS A 57 -15.23 7.37 -2.53
CA LYS A 57 -15.94 6.19 -2.05
C LYS A 57 -15.60 4.99 -2.91
N LEU A 58 -15.45 3.84 -2.29
CA LEU A 58 -15.44 2.57 -3.02
C LEU A 58 -16.88 2.32 -3.52
N ASN A 59 -17.13 2.58 -4.81
CA ASN A 59 -18.44 2.49 -5.45
C ASN A 59 -18.74 1.10 -6.03
N GLU A 60 -17.79 0.20 -5.89
CA GLU A 60 -17.84 -1.17 -6.38
C GLU A 60 -17.37 -2.13 -5.30
N SER A 61 -17.58 -3.42 -5.49
CA SER A 61 -17.07 -4.42 -4.55
C SER A 61 -15.53 -4.52 -4.66
N LEU A 62 -14.89 -5.09 -3.63
CA LEU A 62 -13.45 -5.35 -3.67
C LEU A 62 -13.10 -6.36 -4.75
N GLU A 63 -14.01 -7.25 -5.09
CA GLU A 63 -13.89 -8.23 -6.17
C GLU A 63 -13.89 -7.55 -7.54
N ASP A 64 -14.78 -6.57 -7.77
CA ASP A 64 -14.81 -5.79 -9.01
C ASP A 64 -13.52 -4.96 -9.17
N LEU A 65 -13.04 -4.36 -8.09
CA LEU A 65 -11.78 -3.62 -8.10
C LEU A 65 -10.59 -4.54 -8.38
N GLU A 66 -10.57 -5.74 -7.79
CA GLU A 66 -9.53 -6.74 -8.05
C GLU A 66 -9.51 -7.15 -9.53
N GLU A 67 -10.67 -7.38 -10.14
CA GLU A 67 -10.77 -7.67 -11.56
C GLU A 67 -10.14 -6.58 -12.43
N LYS A 68 -10.40 -5.31 -12.12
CA LYS A 68 -9.84 -4.16 -12.84
C LYS A 68 -8.32 -4.07 -12.72
N ILE A 69 -7.75 -4.40 -11.56
CA ILE A 69 -6.30 -4.34 -11.35
C ILE A 69 -5.55 -5.61 -11.76
N ARG A 70 -6.23 -6.67 -12.16
CA ARG A 70 -5.64 -7.99 -12.44
C ARG A 70 -4.48 -7.92 -13.43
N GLN A 71 -4.61 -7.10 -14.47
CA GLN A 71 -3.59 -6.90 -15.51
C GLN A 71 -2.54 -5.83 -15.13
N THR A 72 -2.62 -5.25 -13.94
CA THR A 72 -1.68 -4.24 -13.44
C THR A 72 -0.70 -4.86 -12.44
N PRO A 73 0.41 -4.17 -12.09
CA PRO A 73 1.31 -4.61 -11.03
C PRO A 73 0.77 -4.32 -9.62
N LEU A 74 -0.46 -3.84 -9.50
CA LEU A 74 -1.05 -3.53 -8.20
C LEU A 74 -1.46 -4.80 -7.44
N VAL A 75 -1.32 -4.75 -6.11
CA VAL A 75 -1.79 -5.78 -5.18
C VAL A 75 -2.84 -5.17 -4.26
N LEU A 76 -4.05 -5.71 -4.29
CA LEU A 76 -5.15 -5.25 -3.46
C LEU A 76 -5.13 -5.93 -2.10
N CYS A 77 -5.09 -5.11 -1.03
CA CYS A 77 -5.36 -5.54 0.33
C CYS A 77 -6.61 -4.83 0.88
N ARG A 78 -7.46 -5.56 1.57
CA ARG A 78 -8.57 -4.98 2.30
C ARG A 78 -8.03 -4.10 3.42
N SER A 79 -8.55 -2.87 3.55
CA SER A 79 -8.23 -1.99 4.68
C SER A 79 -9.11 -2.31 5.91
N LYS A 80 -8.72 -1.80 7.09
CA LYS A 80 -9.48 -1.99 8.33
C LYS A 80 -10.91 -1.43 8.25
N SER A 81 -11.09 -0.34 7.51
CA SER A 81 -12.39 0.33 7.35
C SER A 81 -13.32 -0.35 6.34
N GLY A 82 -12.84 -1.39 5.67
CA GLY A 82 -13.56 -2.06 4.57
C GLY A 82 -13.27 -1.46 3.19
N GLY A 83 -12.42 -0.43 3.10
CA GLY A 83 -11.87 0.09 1.85
C GLY A 83 -10.73 -0.76 1.32
N ALA A 84 -9.88 -0.19 0.47
CA ALA A 84 -8.79 -0.88 -0.19
C ALA A 84 -7.47 -0.11 -0.06
N HIS A 85 -6.38 -0.86 0.13
CA HIS A 85 -5.02 -0.41 -0.11
C HIS A 85 -4.52 -1.11 -1.38
N LEU A 86 -4.16 -0.34 -2.40
CA LEU A 86 -3.52 -0.88 -3.60
C LEU A 86 -2.02 -0.63 -3.51
N TYR A 87 -1.27 -1.69 -3.31
CA TYR A 87 0.20 -1.65 -3.21
C TYR A 87 0.83 -1.76 -4.58
N LEU A 88 1.85 -0.94 -4.85
CA LEU A 88 2.76 -1.04 -5.98
C LEU A 88 4.17 -1.28 -5.45
N PHE A 89 4.80 -2.38 -5.84
CA PHE A 89 6.16 -2.75 -5.42
C PHE A 89 7.15 -2.56 -6.57
N CYS A 90 8.31 -1.96 -6.27
CA CYS A 90 9.39 -1.72 -7.23
C CYS A 90 10.74 -2.21 -6.71
N GLU A 91 11.47 -2.93 -7.55
CA GLU A 91 12.84 -3.33 -7.29
C GLU A 91 13.67 -3.18 -8.58
N PRO A 92 14.74 -2.36 -8.58
CA PRO A 92 15.24 -1.54 -7.47
C PRO A 92 14.28 -0.41 -7.07
N ALA A 93 14.57 0.22 -5.92
CA ALA A 93 13.83 1.40 -5.46
C ALA A 93 13.82 2.50 -6.55
N ILE A 94 12.70 3.20 -6.66
CA ILE A 94 12.53 4.31 -7.60
C ILE A 94 12.39 5.64 -6.85
N ALA A 95 12.56 6.78 -7.52
CA ALA A 95 12.34 8.08 -6.91
C ALA A 95 10.89 8.21 -6.40
N ALA A 96 10.71 8.80 -5.21
CA ALA A 96 9.37 8.92 -4.61
C ALA A 96 8.42 9.75 -5.47
N ILE A 97 8.95 10.72 -6.24
CA ILE A 97 8.16 11.50 -7.19
C ILE A 97 7.59 10.63 -8.33
N ASP A 98 8.40 9.69 -8.85
CA ASP A 98 7.95 8.78 -9.90
C ASP A 98 6.91 7.80 -9.35
N MET A 99 7.11 7.29 -8.13
CA MET A 99 6.14 6.44 -7.46
C MET A 99 4.80 7.16 -7.27
N GLU A 100 4.81 8.39 -6.74
CA GLU A 100 3.62 9.20 -6.54
C GLU A 100 2.89 9.45 -7.87
N GLN A 101 3.62 9.83 -8.91
CA GLN A 101 3.04 10.08 -10.23
C GLN A 101 2.36 8.82 -10.78
N LYS A 102 3.03 7.68 -10.76
CA LYS A 102 2.48 6.41 -11.26
C LYS A 102 1.23 5.98 -10.49
N LEU A 103 1.23 6.10 -9.18
CA LEU A 103 0.06 5.78 -8.36
C LEU A 103 -1.12 6.72 -8.63
N ASN A 104 -0.87 8.02 -8.87
CA ASN A 104 -1.91 8.96 -9.27
C ASN A 104 -2.52 8.59 -10.63
N GLU A 105 -1.69 8.17 -11.61
CA GLU A 105 -2.13 7.71 -12.91
C GLU A 105 -2.99 6.44 -12.80
N PHE A 106 -2.56 5.45 -11.99
CA PHE A 106 -3.38 4.27 -11.72
C PHE A 106 -4.69 4.63 -11.02
N ALA A 107 -4.66 5.46 -9.98
CA ALA A 107 -5.86 5.89 -9.27
C ALA A 107 -6.86 6.56 -10.22
N ALA A 108 -6.39 7.46 -11.09
CA ALA A 108 -7.23 8.14 -12.08
C ALA A 108 -7.83 7.15 -13.09
N SER A 109 -7.03 6.22 -13.62
CA SER A 109 -7.49 5.22 -14.59
C SER A 109 -8.55 4.26 -14.01
N LEU A 110 -8.45 3.97 -12.71
CA LEU A 110 -9.41 3.13 -11.99
C LEU A 110 -10.67 3.88 -11.55
N GLY A 111 -10.74 5.22 -11.76
CA GLY A 111 -11.86 6.05 -11.32
C GLY A 111 -11.77 6.52 -9.86
N TYR A 112 -10.61 6.38 -9.25
CA TYR A 112 -10.30 6.79 -7.86
C TYR A 112 -9.33 7.96 -7.78
N GLY A 113 -9.30 8.84 -8.79
CA GLY A 113 -8.54 10.08 -8.75
C GLY A 113 -8.94 10.92 -7.53
N GLY A 114 -7.95 11.43 -6.79
CA GLY A 114 -8.14 12.13 -5.52
C GLY A 114 -8.09 11.25 -4.26
N SER A 115 -7.85 9.94 -4.39
CA SER A 115 -7.48 9.07 -3.26
C SER A 115 -6.16 9.53 -2.63
N GLU A 116 -5.95 9.19 -1.34
CA GLU A 116 -4.67 9.43 -0.70
C GLU A 116 -3.60 8.52 -1.31
N ILE A 117 -2.48 9.14 -1.70
CA ILE A 117 -1.31 8.43 -2.24
C ILE A 117 -0.19 8.43 -1.21
N PHE A 118 0.49 7.31 -1.05
CA PHE A 118 1.68 7.16 -0.22
C PHE A 118 2.86 6.67 -1.07
N PRO A 119 4.06 7.27 -0.93
CA PRO A 119 4.41 8.33 0.02
C PRO A 119 3.68 9.64 -0.28
N LYS A 120 3.22 10.36 0.77
CA LYS A 120 2.62 11.70 0.64
C LYS A 120 3.67 12.79 0.38
N GLN A 121 4.92 12.49 0.58
CA GLN A 121 6.05 13.38 0.39
C GLN A 121 7.02 12.76 -0.61
N ILE A 122 7.41 13.54 -1.60
CA ILE A 122 8.36 13.13 -2.64
C ILE A 122 9.81 13.39 -2.25
N SER A 123 10.02 14.18 -1.19
CA SER A 123 11.34 14.49 -0.66
C SER A 123 11.28 14.77 0.84
N ARG A 124 12.39 14.58 1.50
CA ARG A 124 12.57 14.93 2.91
C ARG A 124 12.97 16.40 3.00
N ALA A 125 12.28 17.18 3.83
CA ALA A 125 12.60 18.59 4.05
C ALA A 125 13.96 18.77 4.77
N ASN A 126 14.35 17.82 5.61
CA ASN A 126 15.62 17.77 6.33
C ASN A 126 15.87 16.35 6.89
N GLU A 127 17.02 16.13 7.52
CA GLU A 127 17.40 14.81 8.07
C GLU A 127 16.45 14.27 9.16
N ARG A 128 15.68 15.13 9.82
CA ARG A 128 14.70 14.75 10.85
C ARG A 128 13.33 14.46 10.30
N ASP A 129 13.06 14.89 9.05
CA ASP A 129 11.82 14.58 8.38
C ASP A 129 11.79 13.10 8.02
N ARG A 130 10.78 12.38 8.46
CA ARG A 130 10.61 10.94 8.23
C ARG A 130 9.58 10.63 7.15
N GLY A 131 8.76 11.60 6.77
CA GLY A 131 7.63 11.37 5.89
C GLY A 131 6.44 10.70 6.59
N ASN A 132 5.42 10.42 5.81
CA ASN A 132 4.21 9.75 6.28
C ASN A 132 4.37 8.23 6.27
N TRP A 133 3.61 7.55 7.12
CA TRP A 133 3.59 6.09 7.22
C TRP A 133 2.25 5.52 6.74
N ILE A 134 2.26 4.29 6.33
CA ILE A 134 1.09 3.44 6.12
C ILE A 134 1.14 2.26 7.09
N ASN A 135 0.00 1.90 7.68
CA ASN A 135 -0.10 0.70 8.49
C ASN A 135 0.02 -0.54 7.59
N LEU A 136 0.86 -1.48 7.96
CA LEU A 136 0.97 -2.75 7.25
C LEU A 136 -0.32 -3.58 7.38
N CYS A 137 -0.58 -4.37 6.36
CA CYS A 137 -1.55 -5.45 6.39
C CYS A 137 -1.05 -6.61 7.27
N TYR A 138 -1.87 -7.63 7.47
CA TYR A 138 -1.56 -8.84 8.25
C TYR A 138 -1.23 -8.63 9.74
N TRP A 139 -1.70 -7.54 10.37
CA TRP A 139 -1.69 -7.47 11.82
C TRP A 139 -2.55 -8.62 12.39
N ASP A 140 -2.05 -9.35 13.37
CA ASP A 140 -2.58 -10.62 13.89
C ASP A 140 -2.54 -11.76 12.84
N GLY A 141 -1.56 -11.70 11.94
CA GLY A 141 -1.25 -12.76 10.97
C GLY A 141 -2.46 -13.20 10.16
N ASN A 142 -2.73 -14.48 10.12
CA ASN A 142 -3.82 -15.04 9.33
C ASN A 142 -5.24 -14.81 9.89
N LYS A 143 -5.37 -14.28 11.12
CA LYS A 143 -6.65 -13.88 11.71
C LYS A 143 -7.07 -12.46 11.29
N THR A 144 -6.17 -11.73 10.65
CA THR A 144 -6.37 -10.34 10.26
C THR A 144 -7.63 -10.11 9.43
N GLU A 145 -8.21 -8.91 9.57
CA GLU A 145 -9.20 -8.35 8.64
C GLU A 145 -8.56 -7.55 7.49
N ARG A 146 -7.20 -7.42 7.48
CA ARG A 146 -6.41 -6.68 6.50
C ARG A 146 -5.55 -7.63 5.69
N TYR A 147 -6.13 -8.22 4.67
CA TYR A 147 -5.51 -9.29 3.87
C TYR A 147 -5.63 -9.00 2.37
N ALA A 148 -4.77 -9.62 1.58
CA ALA A 148 -4.84 -9.57 0.12
C ALA A 148 -5.97 -10.45 -0.42
N ILE A 149 -6.63 -9.99 -1.51
CA ILE A 149 -7.83 -10.62 -2.08
C ILE A 149 -7.68 -10.79 -3.60
N PRO A 150 -6.77 -11.62 -4.11
CA PRO A 150 -6.80 -11.94 -5.52
C PRO A 150 -7.96 -12.89 -5.81
N GLU A 151 -8.68 -12.65 -6.91
CA GLU A 151 -9.80 -13.48 -7.38
C GLU A 151 -10.87 -13.73 -6.29
N GLY A 152 -11.11 -12.73 -5.43
CA GLY A 152 -12.08 -12.83 -4.34
C GLY A 152 -11.67 -13.75 -3.19
N LYS A 153 -10.44 -14.26 -3.17
CA LYS A 153 -9.95 -15.19 -2.14
C LYS A 153 -9.03 -14.48 -1.15
N LYS A 154 -9.29 -14.66 0.14
CA LYS A 154 -8.36 -14.24 1.20
C LYS A 154 -7.07 -15.04 1.09
N LEU A 155 -5.93 -14.37 0.89
CA LEU A 155 -4.61 -14.99 1.00
C LEU A 155 -4.17 -15.10 2.46
N ASN A 156 -3.39 -16.13 2.76
CA ASN A 156 -2.56 -16.13 3.95
C ASN A 156 -1.30 -15.27 3.73
N LEU A 157 -0.50 -15.06 4.78
CA LEU A 157 0.69 -14.20 4.72
C LEU A 157 1.71 -14.68 3.68
N GLU A 158 2.00 -15.98 3.64
CA GLU A 158 2.98 -16.56 2.71
C GLU A 158 2.53 -16.34 1.25
N GLN A 159 1.29 -16.65 0.95
CA GLN A 159 0.70 -16.42 -0.39
C GLN A 159 0.69 -14.93 -0.78
N PHE A 160 0.51 -14.02 0.18
CA PHE A 160 0.61 -12.58 -0.08
C PHE A 160 2.04 -12.17 -0.43
N ILE A 161 3.04 -12.70 0.28
CA ILE A 161 4.45 -12.42 -0.01
C ILE A 161 4.80 -12.91 -1.42
N ASP A 162 4.42 -14.14 -1.77
CA ASP A 162 4.61 -14.71 -3.10
C ASP A 162 3.96 -13.83 -4.19
N LEU A 163 2.73 -13.36 -3.95
CA LEU A 163 2.02 -12.48 -4.88
C LEU A 163 2.73 -11.12 -5.00
N ALA A 164 3.18 -10.54 -3.90
CA ALA A 164 3.89 -9.27 -3.89
C ALA A 164 5.22 -9.38 -4.67
N GLU A 165 5.97 -10.45 -4.49
CA GLU A 165 7.19 -10.73 -5.26
C GLU A 165 6.92 -10.89 -6.75
N GLN A 166 5.90 -11.65 -7.13
CA GLN A 166 5.48 -11.83 -8.52
C GLN A 166 5.03 -10.54 -9.21
N LYS A 167 4.40 -9.63 -8.45
CA LYS A 167 3.91 -8.34 -8.92
C LYS A 167 4.94 -7.21 -8.81
N THR A 168 6.11 -7.46 -8.21
CA THR A 168 7.20 -6.48 -8.14
C THR A 168 7.77 -6.21 -9.53
N VAL A 169 7.90 -4.94 -9.86
CA VAL A 169 8.34 -4.48 -11.20
C VAL A 169 9.55 -3.55 -11.12
N THR A 170 10.29 -3.46 -12.23
CA THR A 170 11.27 -2.39 -12.42
C THR A 170 10.57 -1.10 -12.89
N TYR A 171 11.26 0.04 -12.80
CA TYR A 171 10.75 1.30 -13.34
C TYR A 171 10.44 1.21 -14.84
N GLU A 172 11.31 0.58 -15.62
CA GLU A 172 11.11 0.38 -17.05
C GLU A 172 9.85 -0.45 -17.36
N GLN A 173 9.62 -1.53 -16.60
CA GLN A 173 8.41 -2.32 -16.74
C GLN A 173 7.16 -1.51 -16.38
N LEU A 174 7.26 -0.66 -15.35
CA LEU A 174 6.17 0.20 -14.90
C LEU A 174 5.79 1.24 -15.97
N GLU A 175 6.74 1.82 -16.67
CA GLU A 175 6.47 2.74 -17.80
C GLU A 175 5.71 2.04 -18.94
N ASN A 176 6.05 0.79 -19.22
CA ASN A 176 5.36 0.00 -20.25
C ASN A 176 3.90 -0.35 -19.89
N TYR A 177 3.53 -0.39 -18.61
CA TYR A 177 2.13 -0.57 -18.20
C TYR A 177 1.25 0.63 -18.59
N GLN A 178 1.77 1.84 -18.57
CA GLN A 178 1.02 3.05 -18.95
C GLN A 178 0.60 3.07 -20.41
N ALA A 179 1.49 2.67 -21.31
CA ALA A 179 1.18 2.63 -22.75
C ALA A 179 -0.01 1.70 -23.06
N LYS A 180 -0.24 0.67 -22.24
CA LYS A 180 -1.36 -0.26 -22.40
C LYS A 180 -2.67 0.24 -21.79
N LEU A 181 -2.64 1.12 -20.81
CA LEU A 181 -3.83 1.69 -20.17
C LEU A 181 -4.45 2.84 -20.99
N VAL A 182 -3.66 3.47 -21.85
CA VAL A 182 -4.11 4.58 -22.72
C VAL A 182 -4.81 4.04 -23.99
N ASP A 183 -4.57 2.80 -24.37
CA ASP A 183 -5.17 2.16 -25.55
C ASP A 183 -6.51 1.44 -25.25
N LEU A 184 -7.08 1.59 -24.05
CA LEU A 184 -8.41 1.09 -23.64
C LEU A 184 -9.45 2.20 -23.64
#